data_e98d18b2bfaff8cb9faa5eed98b65545
#
_entry.id   e98d18b2bfaff8cb9faa5eed98b65545
#
_cell.length_a   1.000
_cell.length_b   1.000
_cell.length_c   1.000
_cell.angle_alpha   90.00
_cell.angle_beta   90.00
_cell.angle_gamma   90.00
#
_symmetry.space_group_name_H-M   'P 1'
#
loop_
_entity.id
_entity.type
_entity.pdbx_description
1 polymer ?
#
loop_
_entity_poly.entity_id
_entity_poly.type
_entity_poly.pdbx_seq_one_letter_code
_entity_poly.pdbx_strand_id
1 'polypeptide(L)'
;MFSIVDQNQHFVVINKHHGVSVQKEADHAALLPAVAAHIGVEKVYLVHRLDKMTSGLLLLATSSHAASVLSGLFASREIEKFYLALSAKKPRKKQGLIVGDMTKGRRGSWKLLTSKDNPARTRFNSIAGGEGRRLFLCRPYTGKTHQIRVAMKSIGSPLIGDDYYGGETADRGYLHAYGLQFTCRFSDDQPETRYRYVLPPSQGELWPALPVEWEQPWHLIS
;
A
#
# COMPACT_ATOMS: atom_id res chain seq x y z
N MET A 1 17.17 -0.54 -2.17
CA MET A 1 15.97 -1.35 -1.87
C MET A 1 14.96 -0.63 -0.98
N PHE A 2 15.41 0.12 0.03
CA PHE A 2 14.59 0.83 0.99
C PHE A 2 15.33 2.01 1.62
N SER A 3 14.60 2.88 2.31
CA SER A 3 15.12 3.84 3.29
C SER A 3 14.28 3.78 4.56
N ILE A 4 14.87 4.15 5.70
CA ILE A 4 14.17 4.19 6.99
C ILE A 4 13.31 5.46 7.02
N VAL A 5 12.06 5.33 7.44
CA VAL A 5 11.13 6.44 7.68
C VAL A 5 11.05 6.72 9.18
N ASP A 6 10.89 5.67 10.00
CA ASP A 6 10.84 5.76 11.45
C ASP A 6 11.24 4.42 12.08
N GLN A 7 11.73 4.46 13.29
CA GLN A 7 12.14 3.27 14.05
C GLN A 7 11.95 3.49 15.55
N ASN A 8 11.44 2.46 16.22
CA ASN A 8 11.42 2.37 17.68
C ASN A 8 11.76 0.94 18.12
N GLN A 9 11.65 0.67 19.43
CA GLN A 9 11.96 -0.66 19.98
C GLN A 9 11.03 -1.78 19.51
N HIS A 10 9.84 -1.48 18.97
CA HIS A 10 8.80 -2.45 18.61
C HIS A 10 8.67 -2.66 17.11
N PHE A 11 8.97 -1.64 16.32
CA PHE A 11 8.82 -1.70 14.87
C PHE A 11 9.73 -0.74 14.12
N VAL A 12 9.87 -0.97 12.84
CA VAL A 12 10.47 -0.05 11.86
C VAL A 12 9.48 0.19 10.73
N VAL A 13 9.36 1.44 10.31
CA VAL A 13 8.63 1.85 9.09
C VAL A 13 9.67 2.17 8.03
N ILE A 14 9.58 1.54 6.89
CA ILE A 14 10.49 1.77 5.78
C ILE A 14 9.73 2.32 4.57
N ASN A 15 10.43 3.07 3.73
CA ASN A 15 10.05 3.33 2.35
C ASN A 15 10.60 2.20 1.48
N LYS A 16 9.77 1.22 1.14
CA LYS A 16 10.15 0.18 0.18
C LYS A 16 10.22 0.78 -1.22
N HIS A 17 11.33 0.62 -1.94
CA HIS A 17 11.41 1.05 -3.33
C HIS A 17 10.54 0.17 -4.24
N HIS A 18 10.12 0.70 -5.40
CA HIS A 18 9.44 -0.10 -6.41
C HIS A 18 10.37 -1.19 -6.95
N GLY A 19 9.82 -2.25 -7.52
CA GLY A 19 10.59 -3.36 -8.07
C GLY A 19 11.20 -4.30 -7.02
N VAL A 20 11.11 -3.98 -5.73
CA VAL A 20 11.59 -4.81 -4.63
C VAL A 20 10.50 -5.74 -4.13
N SER A 21 10.77 -7.06 -4.14
CA SER A 21 9.87 -8.06 -3.57
C SER A 21 9.99 -8.11 -2.05
N VAL A 22 8.86 -8.24 -1.37
CA VAL A 22 8.80 -8.47 0.08
C VAL A 22 9.05 -9.96 0.39
N GLN A 23 8.72 -10.85 -0.54
CA GLN A 23 9.00 -12.29 -0.44
C GLN A 23 10.38 -12.60 -1.02
N LYS A 24 11.05 -13.61 -0.45
CA LYS A 24 12.33 -14.09 -0.96
C LYS A 24 12.15 -14.63 -2.40
N GLU A 25 12.82 -14.00 -3.35
CA GLU A 25 12.99 -14.50 -4.71
C GLU A 25 14.40 -15.11 -4.84
N ALA A 26 14.56 -16.16 -5.65
CA ALA A 26 15.79 -16.95 -5.72
C ALA A 26 17.05 -16.12 -6.02
N ASP A 27 16.91 -15.04 -6.81
CA ASP A 27 18.03 -14.28 -7.35
C ASP A 27 18.16 -12.85 -6.79
N HIS A 28 17.39 -12.47 -5.76
CA HIS A 28 17.43 -11.12 -5.20
C HIS A 28 17.71 -11.12 -3.70
N ALA A 29 18.51 -10.15 -3.26
CA ALA A 29 18.76 -9.91 -1.85
C ALA A 29 17.42 -9.73 -1.12
N ALA A 30 17.22 -10.52 -0.06
CA ALA A 30 15.96 -10.50 0.68
C ALA A 30 15.83 -9.20 1.47
N LEU A 31 14.71 -8.52 1.30
CA LEU A 31 14.43 -7.23 1.93
C LEU A 31 14.52 -7.29 3.47
N LEU A 32 13.88 -8.30 4.09
CA LEU A 32 13.82 -8.39 5.56
C LEU A 32 15.21 -8.54 6.22
N PRO A 33 16.09 -9.44 5.75
CA PRO A 33 17.47 -9.52 6.26
C PRO A 33 18.25 -8.22 6.08
N ALA A 34 18.06 -7.53 4.95
CA ALA A 34 18.74 -6.25 4.71
C ALA A 34 18.27 -5.15 5.68
N VAL A 35 16.97 -5.10 6.00
CA VAL A 35 16.42 -4.18 7.01
C VAL A 35 16.95 -4.55 8.39
N ALA A 36 16.91 -5.83 8.78
CA ALA A 36 17.41 -6.29 10.08
C ALA A 36 18.89 -5.91 10.29
N ALA A 37 19.74 -6.17 9.29
CA ALA A 37 21.16 -5.79 9.33
C ALA A 37 21.36 -4.27 9.44
N HIS A 38 20.54 -3.48 8.71
CA HIS A 38 20.64 -2.02 8.72
C HIS A 38 20.29 -1.41 10.09
N ILE A 39 19.28 -1.95 10.78
CA ILE A 39 18.85 -1.43 12.09
C ILE A 39 19.53 -2.14 13.29
N GLY A 40 20.43 -3.09 13.02
CA GLY A 40 21.21 -3.78 14.04
C GLY A 40 20.44 -4.78 14.88
N VAL A 41 19.42 -5.43 14.31
CA VAL A 41 18.67 -6.51 14.98
C VAL A 41 18.88 -7.83 14.27
N GLU A 42 18.69 -8.94 14.99
CA GLU A 42 18.85 -10.28 14.42
C GLU A 42 17.80 -10.55 13.31
N LYS A 43 16.56 -10.06 13.50
CA LYS A 43 15.45 -10.38 12.63
C LYS A 43 14.36 -9.29 12.70
N VAL A 44 13.71 -9.04 11.56
CA VAL A 44 12.44 -8.32 11.48
C VAL A 44 11.34 -9.25 10.98
N TYR A 45 10.09 -8.92 11.33
CA TYR A 45 8.91 -9.73 11.06
C TYR A 45 7.96 -9.00 10.14
N LEU A 46 7.49 -9.70 9.11
CA LEU A 46 6.50 -9.19 8.20
C LEU A 46 5.10 -9.27 8.83
N VAL A 47 4.41 -8.14 8.94
CA VAL A 47 3.05 -8.05 9.48
C VAL A 47 2.02 -7.72 8.40
N HIS A 48 2.46 -7.17 7.28
CA HIS A 48 1.69 -7.01 6.04
C HIS A 48 2.64 -6.99 4.84
N ARG A 49 2.10 -6.89 3.65
CA ARG A 49 2.91 -6.92 2.42
C ARG A 49 2.49 -5.85 1.42
N LEU A 50 3.44 -5.48 0.57
CA LEU A 50 3.24 -4.72 -0.65
C LEU A 50 3.61 -5.57 -1.86
N ASP A 51 2.95 -5.34 -2.99
CA ASP A 51 3.33 -5.95 -4.26
C ASP A 51 4.73 -5.47 -4.70
N LYS A 52 5.42 -6.24 -5.54
CA LYS A 52 6.75 -5.89 -6.06
C LYS A 52 6.77 -4.50 -6.72
N MET A 53 5.76 -4.18 -7.53
CA MET A 53 5.64 -2.88 -8.18
C MET A 53 5.32 -1.73 -7.23
N THR A 54 4.71 -2.00 -6.07
CA THR A 54 4.28 -0.97 -5.12
C THR A 54 5.46 -0.46 -4.32
N SER A 55 5.63 0.85 -4.25
CA SER A 55 6.59 1.51 -3.35
C SER A 55 5.89 2.07 -2.11
N GLY A 56 6.68 2.59 -1.16
CA GLY A 56 6.19 3.37 -0.02
C GLY A 56 6.18 2.62 1.31
N LEU A 57 5.33 3.07 2.21
CA LEU A 57 5.31 2.67 3.61
C LEU A 57 5.09 1.17 3.81
N LEU A 58 6.06 0.51 4.42
CA LEU A 58 5.99 -0.87 4.86
C LEU A 58 6.38 -0.94 6.34
N LEU A 59 5.47 -1.48 7.16
CA LEU A 59 5.64 -1.66 8.61
C LEU A 59 6.18 -3.05 8.89
N LEU A 60 7.27 -3.14 9.64
CA LEU A 60 7.91 -4.40 10.05
C LEU A 60 8.07 -4.40 11.57
N ALA A 61 7.77 -5.51 12.23
CA ALA A 61 7.99 -5.65 13.66
C ALA A 61 9.43 -6.08 13.97
N THR A 62 9.97 -5.68 15.11
CA THR A 62 11.33 -6.01 15.56
C THR A 62 11.38 -7.18 16.55
N SER A 63 10.22 -7.68 17.00
CA SER A 63 10.09 -8.84 17.88
C SER A 63 8.86 -9.67 17.54
N SER A 64 8.82 -10.92 17.98
CA SER A 64 7.65 -11.79 17.81
C SER A 64 6.41 -11.27 18.53
N HIS A 65 6.58 -10.65 19.71
CA HIS A 65 5.50 -10.01 20.45
C HIS A 65 4.91 -8.84 19.67
N ALA A 66 5.75 -7.90 19.21
CA ALA A 66 5.31 -6.79 18.39
C ALA A 66 4.65 -7.26 17.08
N ALA A 67 5.17 -8.34 16.47
CA ALA A 67 4.56 -8.94 15.28
C ALA A 67 3.16 -9.48 15.57
N SER A 68 2.93 -10.11 16.71
CA SER A 68 1.60 -10.58 17.13
C SER A 68 0.61 -9.42 17.30
N VAL A 69 1.01 -8.36 18.02
CA VAL A 69 0.18 -7.16 18.20
C VAL A 69 -0.19 -6.52 16.87
N LEU A 70 0.80 -6.20 16.04
CA LEU A 70 0.58 -5.53 14.77
C LEU A 70 -0.19 -6.40 13.77
N SER A 71 0.07 -7.70 13.71
CA SER A 71 -0.70 -8.63 12.87
C SER A 71 -2.16 -8.71 13.32
N GLY A 72 -2.42 -8.65 14.63
CA GLY A 72 -3.77 -8.54 15.18
C GLY A 72 -4.51 -7.32 14.66
N LEU A 73 -3.88 -6.14 14.69
CA LEU A 73 -4.44 -4.90 14.18
C LEU A 73 -4.71 -4.93 12.66
N PHE A 74 -3.85 -5.61 11.88
CA PHE A 74 -4.13 -5.83 10.46
C PHE A 74 -5.32 -6.76 10.24
N ALA A 75 -5.42 -7.84 11.02
CA ALA A 75 -6.53 -8.80 10.94
C ALA A 75 -7.87 -8.17 11.33
N SER A 76 -7.90 -7.35 12.39
CA SER A 76 -9.08 -6.61 12.85
C SER A 76 -9.40 -5.36 12.00
N ARG A 77 -8.52 -5.02 11.04
CA ARG A 77 -8.66 -3.85 10.13
C ARG A 77 -8.58 -2.49 10.85
N GLU A 78 -7.88 -2.44 11.94
CA GLU A 78 -7.66 -1.22 12.72
C GLU A 78 -6.48 -0.38 12.18
N ILE A 79 -5.69 -0.93 11.26
CA ILE A 79 -4.66 -0.17 10.55
C ILE A 79 -5.25 0.43 9.28
N GLU A 80 -5.28 1.75 9.23
CA GLU A 80 -5.71 2.50 8.06
C GLU A 80 -4.55 2.68 7.09
N LYS A 81 -4.81 2.41 5.83
CA LYS A 81 -3.81 2.48 4.75
C LYS A 81 -4.33 3.37 3.65
N PHE A 82 -3.45 4.23 3.15
CA PHE A 82 -3.75 5.14 2.05
C PHE A 82 -2.71 4.98 0.96
N TYR A 83 -3.16 4.95 -0.28
CA TYR A 83 -2.30 4.74 -1.43
C TYR A 83 -2.52 5.83 -2.46
N LEU A 84 -1.45 6.26 -3.09
CA LEU A 84 -1.51 7.03 -4.32
C LEU A 84 -1.43 6.07 -5.51
N ALA A 85 -2.24 6.34 -6.53
CA ALA A 85 -2.22 5.60 -7.77
C ALA A 85 -2.40 6.56 -8.95
N LEU A 86 -1.72 6.27 -10.07
CA LEU A 86 -1.80 7.08 -11.28
C LEU A 86 -2.30 6.25 -12.45
N SER A 87 -3.24 6.80 -13.21
CA SER A 87 -3.78 6.19 -14.43
C SER A 87 -3.80 7.19 -15.57
N ALA A 88 -3.54 6.72 -16.79
CA ALA A 88 -3.72 7.49 -18.01
C ALA A 88 -5.19 7.56 -18.46
N LYS A 89 -6.10 6.86 -17.77
CA LYS A 89 -7.52 6.80 -18.12
C LYS A 89 -8.40 7.37 -17.02
N LYS A 90 -9.39 8.14 -17.43
CA LYS A 90 -10.39 8.69 -16.50
C LYS A 90 -11.34 7.59 -16.02
N PRO A 91 -11.65 7.53 -14.72
CA PRO A 91 -12.65 6.61 -14.20
C PRO A 91 -14.06 7.07 -14.57
N ARG A 92 -15.02 6.14 -14.55
CA ARG A 92 -16.44 6.47 -14.76
C ARG A 92 -17.00 7.43 -13.71
N LYS A 93 -16.45 7.40 -12.48
CA LYS A 93 -16.78 8.30 -11.38
C LYS A 93 -15.50 8.85 -10.76
N LYS A 94 -15.53 10.10 -10.33
CA LYS A 94 -14.35 10.75 -9.71
C LYS A 94 -14.03 10.21 -8.32
N GLN A 95 -15.01 9.65 -7.63
CA GLN A 95 -14.90 9.07 -6.29
C GLN A 95 -15.92 7.96 -6.09
N GLY A 96 -15.68 7.07 -5.14
CA GLY A 96 -16.63 6.01 -4.82
C GLY A 96 -16.04 4.88 -3.98
N LEU A 97 -16.88 3.89 -3.71
CA LEU A 97 -16.52 2.64 -3.05
C LEU A 97 -16.67 1.49 -4.05
N ILE A 98 -15.58 0.75 -4.27
CA ILE A 98 -15.55 -0.45 -5.11
C ILE A 98 -15.65 -1.66 -4.18
N VAL A 99 -16.63 -2.52 -4.42
CA VAL A 99 -16.90 -3.70 -3.58
C VAL A 99 -17.17 -4.90 -4.48
N GLY A 100 -16.54 -6.01 -4.20
CA GLY A 100 -16.76 -7.28 -4.89
C GLY A 100 -15.79 -8.36 -4.46
N ASP A 101 -16.18 -9.60 -4.62
CA ASP A 101 -15.29 -10.72 -4.38
C ASP A 101 -14.15 -10.72 -5.40
N MET A 102 -13.05 -11.36 -5.04
CA MET A 102 -11.91 -11.48 -5.93
C MET A 102 -11.61 -12.96 -6.21
N THR A 103 -11.41 -13.29 -7.47
CA THR A 103 -11.00 -14.61 -7.92
C THR A 103 -9.71 -14.57 -8.72
N LYS A 104 -8.96 -15.66 -8.74
CA LYS A 104 -7.76 -15.79 -9.55
C LYS A 104 -8.12 -15.76 -11.05
N GLY A 105 -7.36 -14.98 -11.79
CA GLY A 105 -7.36 -14.96 -13.23
C GLY A 105 -6.22 -15.77 -13.84
N ARG A 106 -5.94 -15.56 -15.11
CA ARG A 106 -4.81 -16.19 -15.81
C ARG A 106 -3.49 -15.51 -15.44
N ARG A 107 -2.37 -16.26 -15.51
CA ARG A 107 -0.99 -15.74 -15.34
C ARG A 107 -0.77 -14.94 -14.05
N GLY A 108 -1.39 -15.35 -12.93
CA GLY A 108 -1.22 -14.67 -11.62
C GLY A 108 -2.04 -13.39 -11.44
N SER A 109 -2.89 -13.03 -12.42
CA SER A 109 -3.82 -11.91 -12.26
C SER A 109 -5.01 -12.25 -11.35
N TRP A 110 -5.79 -11.23 -11.00
CA TRP A 110 -7.03 -11.36 -10.24
C TRP A 110 -8.16 -10.61 -10.94
N LYS A 111 -9.40 -11.01 -10.67
CA LYS A 111 -10.60 -10.38 -11.21
C LYS A 111 -11.55 -10.02 -10.08
N LEU A 112 -12.24 -8.88 -10.22
CA LEU A 112 -13.34 -8.48 -9.36
C LEU A 112 -14.62 -9.13 -9.87
N LEU A 113 -15.39 -9.71 -8.94
CA LEU A 113 -16.71 -10.30 -9.19
C LEU A 113 -17.80 -9.36 -8.66
N THR A 114 -19.02 -9.57 -9.10
CA THR A 114 -20.21 -8.85 -8.59
C THR A 114 -20.74 -9.42 -7.28
N SER A 115 -20.39 -10.67 -6.93
CA SER A 115 -20.70 -11.29 -5.64
C SER A 115 -20.02 -10.55 -4.49
N LYS A 116 -20.55 -10.73 -3.27
CA LYS A 116 -20.11 -10.01 -2.06
C LYS A 116 -20.08 -10.90 -0.83
N ASP A 117 -19.66 -12.15 -0.97
CA ASP A 117 -19.60 -13.12 0.14
C ASP A 117 -18.40 -12.83 1.05
N ASN A 118 -17.23 -12.52 0.44
CA ASN A 118 -16.02 -12.07 1.13
C ASN A 118 -15.34 -10.94 0.32
N PRO A 119 -15.96 -9.77 0.22
CA PRO A 119 -15.58 -8.77 -0.76
C PRO A 119 -14.30 -8.02 -0.41
N ALA A 120 -13.52 -7.71 -1.42
CA ALA A 120 -12.58 -6.62 -1.40
C ALA A 120 -13.35 -5.29 -1.36
N ARG A 121 -12.89 -4.35 -0.54
CA ARG A 121 -13.51 -3.02 -0.39
C ARG A 121 -12.43 -1.95 -0.51
N THR A 122 -12.56 -1.10 -1.52
CA THR A 122 -11.62 0.00 -1.79
C THR A 122 -12.39 1.27 -2.05
N ARG A 123 -12.22 2.26 -1.18
CA ARG A 123 -12.71 3.62 -1.43
C ARG A 123 -11.66 4.41 -2.19
N PHE A 124 -12.08 5.32 -3.05
CA PHE A 124 -11.16 6.19 -3.78
C PHE A 124 -11.76 7.57 -4.00
N ASN A 125 -10.86 8.56 -4.06
CA ASN A 125 -11.07 9.88 -4.63
C ASN A 125 -10.07 10.08 -5.77
N SER A 126 -10.41 10.87 -6.78
CA SER A 126 -9.50 11.17 -7.87
C SER A 126 -9.59 12.61 -8.35
N ILE A 127 -8.45 13.15 -8.72
CA ILE A 127 -8.27 14.49 -9.27
C ILE A 127 -7.51 14.43 -10.61
N ALA A 128 -7.42 15.54 -11.31
CA ALA A 128 -6.53 15.66 -12.46
C ALA A 128 -5.07 15.45 -12.01
N GLY A 129 -4.35 14.61 -12.74
CA GLY A 129 -2.93 14.29 -12.48
C GLY A 129 -1.97 14.96 -13.47
N GLY A 130 -2.44 15.96 -14.22
CA GLY A 130 -1.66 16.58 -15.31
C GLY A 130 -1.61 15.72 -16.58
N GLU A 131 -1.40 16.34 -17.73
CA GLU A 131 -1.18 15.66 -19.02
C GLU A 131 -2.19 14.54 -19.36
N GLY A 132 -3.46 14.78 -19.05
CA GLY A 132 -4.53 13.80 -19.28
C GLY A 132 -4.64 12.67 -18.26
N ARG A 133 -3.72 12.58 -17.31
CA ARG A 133 -3.69 11.55 -16.27
C ARG A 133 -4.68 11.84 -15.14
N ARG A 134 -4.97 10.79 -14.36
CA ARG A 134 -5.76 10.85 -13.11
C ARG A 134 -4.93 10.37 -11.94
N LEU A 135 -4.85 11.19 -10.91
CA LEU A 135 -4.28 10.84 -9.62
C LEU A 135 -5.39 10.38 -8.68
N PHE A 136 -5.17 9.23 -8.05
CA PHE A 136 -6.10 8.62 -7.10
C PHE A 136 -5.50 8.60 -5.71
N LEU A 137 -6.33 8.92 -4.72
CA LEU A 137 -6.12 8.55 -3.33
C LEU A 137 -7.05 7.37 -3.03
N CYS A 138 -6.48 6.23 -2.63
CA CYS A 138 -7.19 4.99 -2.38
C CYS A 138 -7.07 4.57 -0.91
N ARG A 139 -8.19 4.16 -0.30
CA ARG A 139 -8.23 3.52 1.03
C ARG A 139 -8.80 2.12 0.91
N PRO A 140 -7.97 1.07 0.97
CA PRO A 140 -8.45 -0.31 1.06
C PRO A 140 -8.86 -0.64 2.50
N TYR A 141 -10.10 -1.08 2.69
CA TYR A 141 -10.59 -1.60 3.99
C TYR A 141 -10.28 -3.08 4.19
N THR A 142 -9.83 -3.76 3.16
CA THR A 142 -9.39 -5.15 3.14
C THR A 142 -7.97 -5.22 2.57
N GLY A 143 -7.30 -6.37 2.65
CA GLY A 143 -5.91 -6.53 2.22
C GLY A 143 -5.71 -7.70 1.26
N LYS A 144 -6.53 -7.77 0.19
CA LYS A 144 -6.42 -8.87 -0.79
C LYS A 144 -5.29 -8.60 -1.79
N THR A 145 -4.72 -9.68 -2.33
CA THR A 145 -3.66 -9.60 -3.36
C THR A 145 -4.11 -8.77 -4.56
N HIS A 146 -3.28 -7.83 -5.00
CA HIS A 146 -3.56 -6.91 -6.11
C HIS A 146 -4.82 -6.05 -5.96
N GLN A 147 -5.36 -5.90 -4.75
CA GLN A 147 -6.69 -5.34 -4.53
C GLN A 147 -6.91 -3.97 -5.20
N ILE A 148 -6.01 -3.01 -5.00
CA ILE A 148 -6.15 -1.66 -5.59
C ILE A 148 -6.01 -1.74 -7.12
N ARG A 149 -5.07 -2.52 -7.62
CA ARG A 149 -4.82 -2.71 -9.05
C ARG A 149 -6.07 -3.25 -9.77
N VAL A 150 -6.70 -4.26 -9.19
CA VAL A 150 -7.96 -4.84 -9.68
C VAL A 150 -9.11 -3.86 -9.58
N ALA A 151 -9.21 -3.13 -8.46
CA ALA A 151 -10.25 -2.12 -8.24
C ALA A 151 -10.15 -1.02 -9.29
N MET A 152 -8.97 -0.46 -9.54
CA MET A 152 -8.77 0.58 -10.55
C MET A 152 -9.05 0.07 -11.97
N LYS A 153 -8.62 -1.15 -12.29
CA LYS A 153 -8.98 -1.80 -13.57
C LYS A 153 -10.49 -1.90 -13.75
N SER A 154 -11.22 -2.27 -12.70
CA SER A 154 -12.69 -2.48 -12.78
C SER A 154 -13.48 -1.21 -13.09
N ILE A 155 -12.95 -0.05 -12.74
CA ILE A 155 -13.56 1.27 -13.06
C ILE A 155 -13.03 1.89 -14.36
N GLY A 156 -12.25 1.15 -15.13
CA GLY A 156 -11.72 1.58 -16.42
C GLY A 156 -10.43 2.42 -16.33
N SER A 157 -9.78 2.44 -15.19
CA SER A 157 -8.55 3.22 -14.92
C SER A 157 -7.40 2.32 -14.48
N PRO A 158 -6.90 1.38 -15.33
CA PRO A 158 -5.73 0.58 -14.99
C PRO A 158 -4.54 1.49 -14.67
N LEU A 159 -3.68 1.06 -13.74
CA LEU A 159 -2.57 1.87 -13.28
C LEU A 159 -1.46 1.92 -14.33
N ILE A 160 -0.84 3.06 -14.50
CA ILE A 160 0.35 3.24 -15.35
C ILE A 160 1.46 2.30 -14.84
N GLY A 161 2.15 1.62 -15.76
CA GLY A 161 3.21 0.65 -15.48
C GLY A 161 2.71 -0.69 -14.92
N ASP A 162 1.41 -0.97 -14.98
CA ASP A 162 0.84 -2.24 -14.54
C ASP A 162 0.46 -3.15 -15.72
N ASP A 163 1.42 -3.93 -16.19
CA ASP A 163 1.27 -4.83 -17.35
C ASP A 163 0.23 -5.94 -17.13
N TYR A 164 0.02 -6.38 -15.87
CA TYR A 164 -0.97 -7.41 -15.53
C TYR A 164 -2.41 -6.97 -15.82
N TYR A 165 -2.68 -5.67 -15.71
CA TYR A 165 -4.04 -5.13 -15.81
C TYR A 165 -4.23 -4.18 -16.99
N GLY A 166 -3.23 -4.09 -17.88
CA GLY A 166 -3.29 -3.31 -19.10
C GLY A 166 -3.13 -1.81 -18.88
N GLY A 167 -2.26 -1.45 -17.97
CA GLY A 167 -1.73 -0.10 -17.82
C GLY A 167 -0.80 0.27 -18.98
N GLU A 168 -0.65 1.56 -19.22
CA GLU A 168 0.35 2.06 -20.16
C GLU A 168 1.76 1.78 -19.64
N THR A 169 2.69 1.45 -20.54
CA THR A 169 4.10 1.22 -20.19
C THR A 169 4.74 2.51 -19.66
N ALA A 170 5.52 2.38 -18.59
CA ALA A 170 6.22 3.50 -17.96
C ALA A 170 7.51 3.02 -17.28
N ASP A 171 8.25 3.97 -16.69
CA ASP A 171 9.47 3.73 -15.92
C ASP A 171 9.25 2.81 -14.70
N ARG A 172 8.02 2.78 -14.19
CA ARG A 172 7.60 1.96 -13.04
C ARG A 172 6.09 1.75 -12.97
N GLY A 173 5.66 0.87 -12.10
CA GLY A 173 4.25 0.80 -11.69
C GLY A 173 3.87 1.93 -10.74
N TYR A 174 2.85 2.72 -11.08
CA TYR A 174 2.44 3.91 -10.34
C TYR A 174 1.40 3.58 -9.27
N LEU A 175 1.86 2.84 -8.24
CA LEU A 175 1.17 2.57 -7.00
C LEU A 175 2.13 2.78 -5.84
N HIS A 176 1.72 3.59 -4.85
CA HIS A 176 2.56 3.99 -3.74
C HIS A 176 1.79 3.95 -2.42
N ALA A 177 2.30 3.23 -1.42
CA ALA A 177 1.77 3.20 -0.06
C ALA A 177 2.11 4.52 0.63
N TYR A 178 1.18 5.45 0.59
CA TYR A 178 1.35 6.87 0.92
C TYR A 178 1.13 7.20 2.39
N GLY A 179 0.08 6.63 2.97
CA GLY A 179 -0.31 6.92 4.35
C GLY A 179 -0.56 5.66 5.16
N LEU A 180 -0.18 5.70 6.42
CA LEU A 180 -0.39 4.64 7.39
C LEU A 180 -0.79 5.27 8.73
N GLN A 181 -1.92 4.83 9.31
CA GLN A 181 -2.37 5.27 10.63
C GLN A 181 -2.84 4.07 11.44
N PHE A 182 -2.44 4.01 12.69
CA PHE A 182 -2.91 3.01 13.66
C PHE A 182 -2.71 3.50 15.08
N THR A 183 -3.43 2.88 16.01
CA THR A 183 -3.29 3.11 17.45
C THR A 183 -3.00 1.77 18.11
N CYS A 184 -1.98 1.70 18.93
CA CYS A 184 -1.64 0.48 19.68
C CYS A 184 -0.90 0.77 20.97
N ARG A 185 -0.85 -0.26 21.82
CA ARG A 185 0.08 -0.40 22.94
C ARG A 185 0.75 -1.77 22.87
N PHE A 186 1.99 -1.88 23.29
CA PHE A 186 2.76 -3.12 23.22
C PHE A 186 2.86 -3.83 24.58
N SER A 187 2.48 -3.17 25.68
CA SER A 187 2.38 -3.75 27.02
C SER A 187 1.32 -2.99 27.84
N ASP A 188 0.77 -3.63 28.87
CA ASP A 188 -0.33 -3.05 29.67
C ASP A 188 0.07 -1.82 30.50
N ASP A 189 1.36 -1.67 30.79
CA ASP A 189 1.95 -0.53 31.48
C ASP A 189 2.27 0.67 30.57
N GLN A 190 2.12 0.51 29.25
CA GLN A 190 2.34 1.58 28.28
C GLN A 190 1.03 2.27 27.87
N PRO A 191 1.06 3.58 27.61
CA PRO A 191 -0.10 4.27 27.08
C PRO A 191 -0.39 3.81 25.64
N GLU A 192 -1.65 3.80 25.28
CA GLU A 192 -2.07 3.62 23.92
C GLU A 192 -1.58 4.81 23.07
N THR A 193 -0.82 4.54 22.02
CA THR A 193 -0.16 5.56 21.19
C THR A 193 -0.69 5.49 19.77
N ARG A 194 -1.03 6.65 19.24
CA ARG A 194 -1.42 6.81 17.84
C ARG A 194 -0.20 7.15 16.98
N TYR A 195 0.02 6.33 15.95
CA TYR A 195 1.06 6.50 14.96
C TYR A 195 0.46 6.94 13.63
N ARG A 196 1.08 7.92 12.98
CA ARG A 196 0.69 8.46 11.69
C ARG A 196 1.90 8.72 10.82
N TYR A 197 1.90 8.16 9.63
CA TYR A 197 2.96 8.32 8.67
C TYR A 197 2.36 8.73 7.33
N VAL A 198 2.96 9.75 6.71
CA VAL A 198 2.66 10.17 5.34
C VAL A 198 3.98 10.29 4.61
N LEU A 199 4.10 9.65 3.47
CA LEU A 199 5.31 9.60 2.69
C LEU A 199 5.00 9.89 1.22
N PRO A 200 5.29 11.11 0.71
CA PRO A 200 5.20 11.39 -0.72
C PRO A 200 6.13 10.51 -1.55
N PRO A 201 5.74 10.13 -2.77
CA PRO A 201 6.60 9.34 -3.64
C PRO A 201 7.86 10.14 -4.03
N SER A 202 9.02 9.49 -3.92
CA SER A 202 10.33 10.07 -4.25
C SER A 202 10.93 9.52 -5.55
N GLN A 203 10.26 8.55 -6.19
CA GLN A 203 10.70 7.88 -7.40
C GLN A 203 9.56 7.79 -8.40
N GLY A 204 9.84 8.00 -9.69
CA GLY A 204 8.90 7.98 -10.79
C GLY A 204 8.69 9.37 -11.38
N GLU A 205 8.83 9.45 -12.70
CA GLU A 205 8.84 10.73 -13.44
C GLU A 205 7.46 11.36 -13.61
N LEU A 206 6.38 10.56 -13.46
CA LEU A 206 5.02 10.97 -13.80
C LEU A 206 4.19 11.44 -12.60
N TRP A 207 4.70 11.36 -11.37
CA TRP A 207 3.95 11.83 -10.20
C TRP A 207 3.71 13.33 -10.27
N PRO A 208 2.45 13.81 -10.21
CA PRO A 208 2.16 15.24 -10.12
C PRO A 208 2.45 15.76 -8.72
N ALA A 209 2.47 17.08 -8.56
CA ALA A 209 2.40 17.70 -7.25
C ALA A 209 1.15 17.23 -6.50
N LEU A 210 1.30 16.93 -5.21
CA LEU A 210 0.19 16.48 -4.38
C LEU A 210 -0.56 17.70 -3.81
N PRO A 211 -1.89 17.63 -3.71
CA PRO A 211 -2.67 18.66 -3.04
C PRO A 211 -2.31 18.76 -1.56
N VAL A 212 -2.26 19.94 -1.01
CA VAL A 212 -1.96 20.19 0.42
C VAL A 212 -2.96 19.46 1.33
N GLU A 213 -4.23 19.42 0.94
CA GLU A 213 -5.27 18.69 1.68
C GLU A 213 -5.01 17.18 1.77
N TRP A 214 -4.16 16.61 0.92
CA TRP A 214 -3.79 15.20 0.97
C TRP A 214 -2.68 14.88 1.96
N GLU A 215 -2.07 15.87 2.59
CA GLU A 215 -1.12 15.68 3.70
C GLU A 215 -1.75 14.99 4.93
N GLN A 216 -3.07 15.03 5.03
CA GLN A 216 -3.82 14.32 6.08
C GLN A 216 -4.90 13.41 5.47
N PRO A 217 -4.51 12.31 4.81
CA PRO A 217 -5.41 11.49 4.00
C PRO A 217 -6.54 10.84 4.80
N TRP A 218 -6.37 10.66 6.10
CA TRP A 218 -7.40 10.13 7.01
C TRP A 218 -8.62 11.03 7.19
N HIS A 219 -8.53 12.31 6.86
CA HIS A 219 -9.66 13.25 6.90
C HIS A 219 -10.47 13.27 5.59
N LEU A 220 -9.91 12.76 4.50
CA LEU A 220 -10.49 12.87 3.15
C LEU A 220 -11.32 11.65 2.75
N ILE A 221 -10.97 10.50 3.23
CA ILE A 221 -11.56 9.21 2.86
C ILE A 221 -11.87 8.44 4.14
N SER A 222 -12.97 8.72 4.75
CA SER A 222 -13.51 7.97 5.90
C SER A 222 -14.37 6.78 5.46
#